data_0a2e8e848fad84f40d6be95fef31fcd1
#
_entry.id   0a2e8e848fad84f40d6be95fef31fcd1
#
_cell.length_a   1.000
_cell.length_b   1.000
_cell.length_c   1.000
_cell.angle_alpha   90.00
_cell.angle_beta   90.00
_cell.angle_gamma   90.00
#
_symmetry.space_group_name_H-M   'P 1'
#
loop_
_entity.id
_entity.type
_entity.pdbx_description
1 polymer ?
#
loop_
_entity_poly.entity_id
_entity_poly.type
_entity_poly.pdbx_seq_one_letter_code
_entity_poly.pdbx_strand_id
1 'polypeptide(L)'
;MALSDQSQNPLLGKWETQHEIAPFNVIYDEHFQPALEIACSEALLEVEEIIKNRNEPTFENTIEALLSTGQLLDRIVSTFYTIAGAHTNKKRDELLLVFSSKLSDHNTNIYSNTELFDRIDRVVDTKHLNGLD
;
A
#
# COMPACT_ATOMS: atom_id res chain seq x y z
N MET A 1 -5.61 10.31 21.54
CA MET A 1 -4.20 10.69 21.35
C MET A 1 -3.73 10.29 19.96
N ALA A 2 -3.73 9.02 19.67
CA ALA A 2 -3.22 8.55 18.39
C ALA A 2 -3.96 9.14 17.19
N LEU A 3 -5.28 9.31 17.29
CA LEU A 3 -6.09 9.80 16.17
C LEU A 3 -5.78 11.25 15.80
N SER A 4 -5.53 12.09 16.79
CA SER A 4 -5.20 13.50 16.53
C SER A 4 -3.81 13.62 15.92
N ASP A 5 -2.89 12.74 16.33
CA ASP A 5 -1.53 12.76 15.80
C ASP A 5 -1.47 12.25 14.36
N GLN A 6 -2.37 11.34 14.01
CA GLN A 6 -2.42 10.78 12.65
C GLN A 6 -2.73 11.85 11.62
N SER A 7 -3.65 12.78 11.94
CA SER A 7 -3.99 13.85 11.01
C SER A 7 -2.85 14.83 10.80
N GLN A 8 -1.88 14.86 11.72
CA GLN A 8 -0.72 15.74 11.64
C GLN A 8 0.52 15.05 11.08
N ASN A 9 0.43 13.73 10.81
CA ASN A 9 1.55 12.98 10.26
C ASN A 9 1.77 13.38 8.80
N PRO A 10 2.93 13.98 8.47
CA PRO A 10 3.17 14.46 7.11
C PRO A 10 3.22 13.35 6.05
N LEU A 11 3.43 12.11 6.46
CA LEU A 11 3.41 10.98 5.52
C LEU A 11 2.00 10.66 5.05
N LEU A 12 0.99 11.00 5.85
CA LEU A 12 -0.41 10.70 5.56
C LEU A 12 -1.14 11.83 4.86
N GLY A 13 -0.57 13.04 4.90
CA GLY A 13 -1.19 14.21 4.31
C GLY A 13 -0.92 14.34 2.82
N LYS A 14 -1.54 15.34 2.23
CA LYS A 14 -1.27 15.71 0.84
C LYS A 14 0.07 16.44 0.79
N TRP A 15 0.92 16.06 -0.15
CA TRP A 15 2.20 16.74 -0.33
C TRP A 15 2.01 17.91 -1.30
N GLU A 16 2.28 19.11 -0.80
CA GLU A 16 2.16 20.34 -1.58
C GLU A 16 3.51 20.81 -2.13
N THR A 17 4.49 19.92 -2.11
CA THR A 17 5.81 20.19 -2.65
C THR A 17 5.80 20.12 -4.18
N GLN A 18 6.73 20.82 -4.80
CA GLN A 18 6.89 20.79 -6.25
C GLN A 18 7.23 19.35 -6.69
N HIS A 19 6.53 18.85 -7.71
CA HIS A 19 6.72 17.51 -8.27
C HIS A 19 6.37 16.38 -7.28
N GLU A 20 5.59 16.67 -6.26
CA GLU A 20 5.17 15.68 -5.25
C GLU A 20 6.34 15.00 -4.54
N ILE A 21 7.43 15.73 -4.36
CA ILE A 21 8.59 15.24 -3.62
C ILE A 21 8.25 15.21 -2.12
N ALA A 22 8.73 14.17 -1.43
CA ALA A 22 8.51 14.04 0.01
C ALA A 22 9.00 15.27 0.76
N PRO A 23 8.22 15.82 1.71
CA PRO A 23 8.64 16.95 2.53
C PRO A 23 9.61 16.51 3.63
N PHE A 24 10.83 16.15 3.24
CA PHE A 24 11.83 15.54 4.13
C PHE A 24 12.16 16.37 5.36
N ASN A 25 12.00 17.70 5.27
CA ASN A 25 12.31 18.60 6.38
C ASN A 25 11.33 18.51 7.55
N VAL A 26 10.16 17.90 7.36
CA VAL A 26 9.14 17.76 8.41
C VAL A 26 8.83 16.30 8.75
N ILE A 27 9.48 15.36 8.07
CA ILE A 27 9.30 13.93 8.34
C ILE A 27 10.36 13.45 9.31
N TYR A 28 9.92 12.82 10.40
CA TYR A 28 10.79 12.27 11.43
C TYR A 28 10.60 10.76 11.54
N ASP A 29 11.57 10.08 12.14
CA ASP A 29 11.56 8.62 12.25
C ASP A 29 10.28 8.09 12.93
N GLU A 30 9.77 8.80 13.93
CA GLU A 30 8.57 8.39 14.66
C GLU A 30 7.29 8.48 13.84
N HIS A 31 7.32 9.11 12.68
CA HIS A 31 6.15 9.17 11.79
C HIS A 31 5.93 7.88 11.02
N PHE A 32 6.96 7.08 10.81
CA PHE A 32 6.91 5.97 9.85
C PHE A 32 6.06 4.80 10.32
N GLN A 33 6.22 4.35 11.56
CA GLN A 33 5.49 3.16 12.01
C GLN A 33 3.97 3.38 12.05
N PRO A 34 3.46 4.48 12.63
CA PRO A 34 2.02 4.74 12.58
C PRO A 34 1.49 4.89 11.16
N ALA A 35 2.25 5.58 10.30
CA ALA A 35 1.85 5.76 8.91
C ALA A 35 1.79 4.43 8.17
N LEU A 36 2.76 3.55 8.39
CA LEU A 36 2.80 2.23 7.78
C LEU A 36 1.55 1.42 8.17
N GLU A 37 1.18 1.43 9.44
CA GLU A 37 0.02 0.69 9.92
C GLU A 37 -1.27 1.18 9.28
N ILE A 38 -1.45 2.49 9.18
CA ILE A 38 -2.62 3.09 8.56
C ILE A 38 -2.64 2.75 7.06
N ALA A 39 -1.52 2.88 6.39
CA ALA A 39 -1.43 2.62 4.96
C ALA A 39 -1.71 1.16 4.62
N CYS A 40 -1.24 0.23 5.43
CA CYS A 40 -1.55 -1.19 5.25
C CYS A 40 -3.04 -1.46 5.43
N SER A 41 -3.66 -0.83 6.44
CA SER A 41 -5.10 -0.97 6.68
C SER A 41 -5.91 -0.43 5.52
N GLU A 42 -5.54 0.74 5.00
CA GLU A 42 -6.23 1.33 3.83
C GLU A 42 -6.09 0.44 2.60
N ALA A 43 -4.90 -0.09 2.36
CA ALA A 43 -4.67 -0.96 1.21
C ALA A 43 -5.52 -2.22 1.30
N LEU A 44 -5.65 -2.81 2.48
CA LEU A 44 -6.51 -3.99 2.68
C LEU A 44 -7.98 -3.67 2.44
N LEU A 45 -8.44 -2.51 2.87
CA LEU A 45 -9.83 -2.08 2.62
C LEU A 45 -10.08 -1.90 1.13
N GLU A 46 -9.12 -1.34 0.41
CA GLU A 46 -9.22 -1.19 -1.04
C GLU A 46 -9.32 -2.54 -1.75
N VAL A 47 -8.54 -3.52 -1.31
CA VAL A 47 -8.61 -4.89 -1.84
C VAL A 47 -9.95 -5.53 -1.52
N GLU A 48 -10.46 -5.33 -0.30
CA GLU A 48 -11.77 -5.86 0.09
C GLU A 48 -12.89 -5.30 -0.78
N GLU A 49 -12.82 -4.04 -1.17
CA GLU A 49 -13.82 -3.45 -2.07
C GLU A 49 -13.83 -4.15 -3.42
N ILE A 50 -12.67 -4.54 -3.93
CA ILE A 50 -12.57 -5.31 -5.17
C ILE A 50 -13.25 -6.66 -5.01
N ILE A 51 -12.97 -7.35 -3.90
CA ILE A 51 -13.53 -8.68 -3.62
C ILE A 51 -15.05 -8.63 -3.48
N LYS A 52 -15.57 -7.58 -2.84
CA LYS A 52 -16.99 -7.40 -2.58
C LYS A 52 -17.77 -6.87 -3.77
N ASN A 53 -17.14 -6.50 -4.84
CA ASN A 53 -17.79 -5.99 -6.03
C ASN A 53 -18.65 -7.09 -6.63
N ARG A 54 -19.95 -6.82 -6.77
CA ARG A 54 -20.93 -7.79 -7.25
C ARG A 54 -20.99 -7.90 -8.77
N ASN A 55 -20.37 -6.96 -9.45
CA ASN A 55 -20.32 -6.99 -10.92
C ASN A 55 -19.42 -8.12 -11.39
N GLU A 56 -19.68 -8.60 -12.59
CA GLU A 56 -18.85 -9.62 -13.21
C GLU A 56 -17.39 -9.17 -13.23
N PRO A 57 -16.43 -10.02 -12.83
CA PRO A 57 -15.02 -9.64 -12.85
C PRO A 57 -14.54 -9.25 -14.25
N THR A 58 -13.95 -8.07 -14.34
CA THR A 58 -13.34 -7.56 -15.58
C THR A 58 -11.91 -7.18 -15.30
N PHE A 59 -11.13 -6.97 -16.36
CA PHE A 59 -9.76 -6.47 -16.20
C PHE A 59 -9.76 -5.15 -15.41
N GLU A 60 -10.66 -4.24 -15.75
CA GLU A 60 -10.73 -2.92 -15.11
C GLU A 60 -11.11 -2.99 -13.65
N ASN A 61 -12.15 -3.77 -13.30
CA ASN A 61 -12.63 -3.79 -11.91
C ASN A 61 -11.88 -4.77 -11.02
N THR A 62 -10.94 -5.52 -11.56
CA THR A 62 -10.18 -6.53 -10.81
C THR A 62 -8.68 -6.28 -10.92
N ILE A 63 -8.11 -6.35 -12.13
CA ILE A 63 -6.65 -6.23 -12.29
C ILE A 63 -6.20 -4.78 -12.16
N GLU A 64 -6.80 -3.87 -12.92
CA GLU A 64 -6.45 -2.44 -12.82
C GLU A 64 -6.76 -1.89 -11.43
N ALA A 65 -7.91 -2.28 -10.86
CA ALA A 65 -8.28 -1.84 -9.53
C ALA A 65 -7.26 -2.33 -8.49
N LEU A 66 -6.82 -3.58 -8.60
CA LEU A 66 -5.81 -4.14 -7.69
C LEU A 66 -4.48 -3.39 -7.80
N LEU A 67 -4.04 -3.09 -9.02
CA LEU A 67 -2.80 -2.34 -9.26
C LEU A 67 -2.88 -0.91 -8.73
N SER A 68 -4.09 -0.37 -8.59
CA SER A 68 -4.31 0.98 -8.06
C SER A 68 -4.40 1.01 -6.54
N THR A 69 -4.46 -0.14 -5.87
CA THR A 69 -4.49 -0.18 -4.41
C THR A 69 -3.12 0.11 -3.82
N GLY A 70 -3.11 0.60 -2.59
CA GLY A 70 -1.87 0.74 -1.85
C GLY A 70 -0.99 1.90 -2.28
N GLN A 71 -1.54 2.93 -2.91
CA GLN A 71 -0.75 4.10 -3.33
C GLN A 71 -0.13 4.81 -2.15
N LEU A 72 -0.88 4.98 -1.07
CA LEU A 72 -0.35 5.59 0.15
C LEU A 72 0.77 4.72 0.74
N LEU A 73 0.56 3.41 0.76
CA LEU A 73 1.56 2.46 1.25
C LEU A 73 2.85 2.56 0.43
N ASP A 74 2.73 2.57 -0.90
CA ASP A 74 3.89 2.68 -1.80
C ASP A 74 4.66 3.97 -1.54
N ARG A 75 3.95 5.07 -1.33
CA ARG A 75 4.57 6.37 -1.04
C ARG A 75 5.36 6.33 0.26
N ILE A 76 4.79 5.76 1.31
CA ILE A 76 5.43 5.67 2.61
C ILE A 76 6.65 4.76 2.58
N VAL A 77 6.51 3.60 1.94
CA VAL A 77 7.61 2.62 1.81
C VAL A 77 8.77 3.24 1.02
N SER A 78 8.46 3.86 -0.10
CA SER A 78 9.46 4.50 -0.95
C SER A 78 10.21 5.61 -0.21
N THR A 79 9.47 6.44 0.53
CA THR A 79 10.05 7.52 1.32
C THR A 79 10.97 6.98 2.41
N PHE A 80 10.52 5.95 3.12
CA PHE A 80 11.32 5.35 4.19
C PHE A 80 12.62 4.78 3.66
N TYR A 81 12.57 3.98 2.59
CA TYR A 81 13.78 3.36 2.04
C TYR A 81 14.74 4.41 1.46
N THR A 82 14.23 5.50 0.94
CA THR A 82 15.06 6.61 0.48
C THR A 82 15.85 7.22 1.65
N ILE A 83 15.18 7.49 2.76
CA ILE A 83 15.81 8.08 3.94
C ILE A 83 16.79 7.07 4.57
N ALA A 84 16.38 5.83 4.74
CA ALA A 84 17.22 4.79 5.35
C ALA A 84 18.45 4.49 4.49
N GLY A 85 18.31 4.58 3.17
CA GLY A 85 19.44 4.38 2.26
C GLY A 85 20.44 5.51 2.29
N ALA A 86 19.99 6.74 2.56
CA ALA A 86 20.87 7.90 2.64
C ALA A 86 21.60 7.97 3.99
N HIS A 87 20.88 7.71 5.07
CA HIS A 87 21.42 7.77 6.43
C HIS A 87 20.83 6.67 7.29
N THR A 88 21.68 5.80 7.82
CA THR A 88 21.25 4.76 8.74
C THR A 88 21.58 5.14 10.18
N ASN A 89 20.81 4.64 11.11
CA ASN A 89 21.07 4.68 12.54
C ASN A 89 20.35 3.49 13.18
N LYS A 90 20.59 3.27 14.46
CA LYS A 90 20.00 2.11 15.15
C LYS A 90 18.48 2.07 15.05
N LYS A 91 17.84 3.22 15.20
CA LYS A 91 16.38 3.32 15.15
C LYS A 91 15.85 2.97 13.75
N ARG A 92 16.53 3.43 12.69
CA ARG A 92 16.14 3.12 11.32
C ARG A 92 16.39 1.66 10.97
N ASP A 93 17.45 1.06 11.52
CA ASP A 93 17.70 -0.36 11.35
C ASP A 93 16.56 -1.18 11.98
N GLU A 94 16.09 -0.78 13.16
CA GLU A 94 14.94 -1.41 13.80
C GLU A 94 13.68 -1.23 12.97
N LEU A 95 13.46 -0.03 12.42
CA LEU A 95 12.31 0.25 11.55
C LEU A 95 12.37 -0.57 10.25
N LEU A 96 13.55 -0.82 9.72
CA LEU A 96 13.71 -1.69 8.54
C LEU A 96 13.14 -3.08 8.81
N LEU A 97 13.40 -3.62 9.98
CA LEU A 97 12.86 -4.92 10.37
C LEU A 97 11.34 -4.86 10.50
N VAL A 98 10.82 -3.79 11.10
CA VAL A 98 9.37 -3.59 11.24
C VAL A 98 8.71 -3.49 9.86
N PHE A 99 9.28 -2.70 8.95
CA PHE A 99 8.76 -2.55 7.60
C PHE A 99 8.77 -3.89 6.85
N SER A 100 9.88 -4.62 6.90
CA SER A 100 9.99 -5.91 6.23
C SER A 100 8.94 -6.90 6.73
N SER A 101 8.76 -6.98 8.04
CA SER A 101 7.80 -7.88 8.66
C SER A 101 6.36 -7.49 8.30
N LYS A 102 6.03 -6.21 8.43
CA LYS A 102 4.68 -5.70 8.12
C LYS A 102 4.32 -5.89 6.66
N LEU A 103 5.26 -5.61 5.76
CA LEU A 103 5.02 -5.75 4.32
C LEU A 103 4.86 -7.21 3.93
N SER A 104 5.64 -8.10 4.55
CA SER A 104 5.49 -9.54 4.32
C SER A 104 4.12 -10.03 4.76
N ASP A 105 3.68 -9.63 5.96
CA ASP A 105 2.35 -10.00 6.46
C ASP A 105 1.25 -9.43 5.58
N HIS A 106 1.40 -8.18 5.14
CA HIS A 106 0.44 -7.52 4.26
C HIS A 106 0.29 -8.29 2.95
N ASN A 107 1.41 -8.62 2.32
CA ASN A 107 1.40 -9.38 1.07
C ASN A 107 0.77 -10.76 1.26
N THR A 108 1.09 -11.43 2.36
CA THR A 108 0.50 -12.74 2.67
C THR A 108 -1.01 -12.61 2.82
N ASN A 109 -1.49 -11.59 3.52
CA ASN A 109 -2.92 -11.38 3.72
C ASN A 109 -3.66 -11.15 2.40
N ILE A 110 -3.05 -10.44 1.46
CA ILE A 110 -3.67 -10.19 0.16
C ILE A 110 -3.61 -11.44 -0.71
N TYR A 111 -2.44 -12.04 -0.86
CA TYR A 111 -2.23 -13.11 -1.84
C TYR A 111 -2.67 -14.50 -1.36
N SER A 112 -3.04 -14.63 -0.08
CA SER A 112 -3.67 -15.86 0.42
C SER A 112 -5.20 -15.79 0.34
N ASN A 113 -5.77 -14.69 -0.13
CA ASN A 113 -7.22 -14.54 -0.23
C ASN A 113 -7.76 -15.29 -1.45
N THR A 114 -8.52 -16.36 -1.18
CA THR A 114 -9.04 -17.22 -2.24
C THR A 114 -10.08 -16.52 -3.11
N GLU A 115 -10.87 -15.62 -2.54
CA GLU A 115 -11.89 -14.89 -3.29
C GLU A 115 -11.24 -13.95 -4.30
N LEU A 116 -10.12 -13.31 -3.93
CA LEU A 116 -9.39 -12.46 -4.85
C LEU A 116 -8.83 -13.26 -6.02
N PHE A 117 -8.21 -14.40 -5.74
CA PHE A 117 -7.68 -15.28 -6.79
C PHE A 117 -8.78 -15.79 -7.70
N ASP A 118 -9.95 -16.12 -7.15
CA ASP A 118 -11.09 -16.56 -7.96
C ASP A 118 -11.49 -15.47 -8.96
N ARG A 119 -11.56 -14.22 -8.52
CA ARG A 119 -11.88 -13.11 -9.41
C ARG A 119 -10.82 -12.93 -10.49
N ILE A 120 -9.55 -13.04 -10.14
CA ILE A 120 -8.45 -12.92 -11.10
C ILE A 120 -8.54 -14.04 -12.13
N ASP A 121 -8.76 -15.27 -11.70
CA ASP A 121 -8.91 -16.41 -12.59
C ASP A 121 -10.06 -16.22 -13.57
N ARG A 122 -11.17 -15.67 -13.11
CA ARG A 122 -12.33 -15.41 -13.97
C ARG A 122 -12.01 -14.37 -15.04
N VAL A 123 -11.21 -13.35 -14.72
CA VAL A 123 -10.77 -12.35 -15.69
C VAL A 123 -9.87 -13.00 -16.74
N VAL A 124 -8.93 -13.83 -16.33
CA VAL A 124 -8.01 -14.53 -17.21
C VAL A 124 -8.78 -15.47 -18.13
N ASP A 125 -9.73 -16.24 -17.60
CA ASP A 125 -10.55 -17.15 -18.38
C ASP A 125 -11.36 -16.40 -19.45
N THR A 126 -11.98 -15.29 -19.06
CA THR A 126 -12.76 -14.45 -20.01
C THR A 126 -11.87 -13.90 -21.11
N LYS A 127 -10.68 -13.43 -20.75
CA LYS A 127 -9.70 -12.92 -21.70
C LYS A 127 -9.31 -14.01 -22.70
N HIS A 128 -9.07 -15.19 -22.19
CA HIS A 128 -8.66 -16.34 -23.00
C HIS A 128 -9.77 -16.72 -23.98
N LEU A 129 -11.00 -16.78 -23.49
CA LEU A 129 -12.16 -17.11 -24.32
C LEU A 129 -12.39 -16.08 -25.42
N ASN A 130 -12.06 -14.82 -25.16
CA ASN A 130 -12.23 -13.75 -26.12
C ASN A 130 -11.01 -13.55 -27.03
N GLY A 131 -9.97 -14.36 -26.87
CA GLY A 131 -8.77 -14.26 -27.68
C GLY A 131 -7.93 -13.03 -27.40
N LEU A 132 -8.01 -12.50 -26.18
CA LEU A 132 -7.30 -11.29 -25.76
C LEU A 132 -5.99 -11.63 -25.04
N ASP A 133 -5.20 -12.46 -25.56
CA ASP A 133 -3.93 -12.87 -24.95
C ASP A 133 -2.92 -11.75 -24.81
#